data_b2476d01a2e4f34e14c6f7a32d3aee04
#
_entry.id   b2476d01a2e4f34e14c6f7a32d3aee04
#
_cell.length_a   1.000
_cell.length_b   1.000
_cell.length_c   1.000
_cell.angle_alpha   90.00
_cell.angle_beta   90.00
_cell.angle_gamma   90.00
#
_symmetry.space_group_name_H-M   'P 1'
#
loop_
_entity.id
_entity.type
_entity.pdbx_description
1 polymer ?
#
loop_
_entity_poly.entity_id
_entity_poly.type
_entity_poly.pdbx_seq_one_letter_code
_entity_poly.pdbx_strand_id
1 'polypeptide(L)'
;MKKRNSKEEKLSDVVDKFITNFGLKKRFIEQEVILVFSKQMGPFLMKKVKNVYVKDGKLFLKLTSAPFKEEIRMQKTKLISQLNSALDVDYIKDVVLL
;
A
#
# COMPACT_ATOMS: atom_id res chain seq x y z
N MET A 1 -1.01 -6.98 19.50
CA MET A 1 -0.46 -6.84 19.19
C MET A 1 0.07 -7.12 19.03
N LYS A 2 0.03 -7.47 18.88
CA LYS A 2 0.81 -7.66 18.74
C LYS A 2 1.82 -7.58 18.84
N LYS A 3 1.27 -8.26 18.77
CA LYS A 3 2.35 -7.82 19.16
C LYS A 3 3.62 -8.48 18.79
N ARG A 4 4.54 -7.94 18.29
CA ARG A 4 5.77 -8.56 17.85
C ARG A 4 6.64 -8.94 19.03
N ASN A 5 7.52 -9.94 18.85
CA ASN A 5 8.48 -10.25 19.91
C ASN A 5 9.68 -9.31 19.77
N SER A 6 10.57 -9.32 20.79
CA SER A 6 11.72 -8.41 20.83
C SER A 6 12.66 -8.58 19.64
N LYS A 7 12.85 -9.82 19.21
CA LYS A 7 13.75 -10.11 18.12
C LYS A 7 13.25 -9.50 16.82
N GLU A 8 11.95 -9.60 16.57
CA GLU A 8 11.36 -9.02 15.39
C GLU A 8 11.45 -7.50 15.41
N GLU A 9 11.26 -6.92 16.57
CA GLU A 9 11.36 -5.47 16.72
C GLU A 9 12.77 -4.99 16.44
N LYS A 10 13.78 -5.69 16.94
CA LYS A 10 15.17 -5.33 16.69
C LYS A 10 15.52 -5.42 15.22
N LEU A 11 15.08 -6.50 14.58
CA LEU A 11 15.34 -6.68 13.16
C LEU A 11 14.68 -5.58 12.35
N SER A 12 13.46 -5.25 12.70
CA SER A 12 12.72 -4.18 12.04
C SER A 12 13.43 -2.84 12.19
N ASP A 13 13.98 -2.56 13.38
CA ASP A 13 14.69 -1.32 13.63
C ASP A 13 15.95 -1.22 12.77
N VAL A 14 16.69 -2.32 12.66
CA VAL A 14 17.92 -2.34 11.87
C VAL A 14 17.60 -2.08 10.40
N VAL A 15 16.61 -2.78 9.88
CA VAL A 15 16.18 -2.62 8.49
C VAL A 15 15.72 -1.19 8.24
N ASP A 16 14.94 -0.65 9.16
CA ASP A 16 14.41 0.69 9.04
C ASP A 16 15.54 1.73 9.00
N LYS A 17 16.52 1.59 9.88
CA LYS A 17 17.66 2.50 9.90
C LYS A 17 18.46 2.42 8.62
N PHE A 18 18.69 1.21 8.13
CA PHE A 18 19.43 1.00 6.89
C PHE A 18 18.73 1.68 5.73
N ILE A 19 17.43 1.43 5.59
CA ILE A 19 16.64 1.97 4.49
C ILE A 19 16.61 3.50 4.57
N THR A 20 16.42 4.03 5.76
CA THR A 20 16.38 5.47 5.96
C THR A 20 17.71 6.13 5.59
N ASN A 21 18.82 5.54 6.03
CA ASN A 21 20.13 6.10 5.79
C ASN A 21 20.49 6.15 4.31
N PHE A 22 19.94 5.23 3.52
CA PHE A 22 20.21 5.18 2.09
C PHE A 22 19.05 5.73 1.25
N GLY A 23 18.07 6.33 1.90
CA GLY A 23 16.93 6.93 1.19
C GLY A 23 16.01 5.91 0.53
N LEU A 24 16.00 4.68 1.02
CA LEU A 24 15.23 3.61 0.43
C LEU A 24 13.91 3.31 1.14
N LYS A 25 13.68 3.92 2.29
CA LYS A 25 12.50 3.62 3.09
C LYS A 25 11.22 3.92 2.34
N LYS A 26 11.16 5.06 1.68
CA LYS A 26 9.99 5.46 0.92
C LYS A 26 9.69 4.45 -0.18
N ARG A 27 10.71 4.05 -0.92
CA ARG A 27 10.55 3.09 -2.01
C ARG A 27 10.09 1.73 -1.49
N PHE A 28 10.64 1.31 -0.36
CA PHE A 28 10.25 0.04 0.25
C PHE A 28 8.77 0.05 0.60
N ILE A 29 8.32 1.10 1.27
CA ILE A 29 6.91 1.21 1.66
C ILE A 29 6.01 1.22 0.43
N GLU A 30 6.41 1.93 -0.61
CA GLU A 30 5.62 2.01 -1.83
C GLU A 30 5.43 0.62 -2.46
N GLN A 31 6.48 -0.19 -2.49
CA GLN A 31 6.37 -1.54 -3.02
C GLN A 31 5.48 -2.42 -2.15
N GLU A 32 5.57 -2.28 -0.84
CA GLU A 32 4.74 -3.04 0.08
C GLU A 32 3.27 -2.68 -0.07
N VAL A 33 2.96 -1.42 -0.29
CA VAL A 33 1.59 -0.98 -0.53
C VAL A 33 1.02 -1.70 -1.76
N ILE A 34 1.80 -1.76 -2.83
CA ILE A 34 1.34 -2.40 -4.06
C ILE A 34 1.09 -3.90 -3.83
N LEU A 35 1.98 -4.56 -3.10
CA LEU A 35 1.79 -5.97 -2.78
C LEU A 35 0.53 -6.23 -1.98
N VAL A 36 0.31 -5.43 -0.94
CA VAL A 36 -0.88 -5.60 -0.10
C VAL A 36 -2.14 -5.31 -0.91
N PHE A 37 -2.12 -4.25 -1.73
CA PHE A 37 -3.24 -3.93 -2.59
C PHE A 37 -3.57 -5.10 -3.52
N SER A 38 -2.55 -5.67 -4.15
CA SER A 38 -2.74 -6.80 -5.06
C SER A 38 -3.36 -8.00 -4.37
N LYS A 39 -2.92 -8.28 -3.14
CA LYS A 39 -3.47 -9.40 -2.38
C LYS A 39 -4.91 -9.16 -1.98
N GLN A 40 -5.24 -7.92 -1.59
CA GLN A 40 -6.60 -7.60 -1.18
C GLN A 40 -7.58 -7.65 -2.34
N MET A 41 -7.16 -7.21 -3.50
CA MET A 41 -8.01 -7.23 -4.69
C MET A 41 -8.18 -8.66 -5.24
N GLY A 42 -7.11 -9.45 -5.18
CA GLY A 42 -7.12 -10.80 -5.74
C GLY A 42 -6.91 -10.80 -7.25
N PRO A 43 -6.61 -11.97 -7.80
CA PRO A 43 -6.22 -12.06 -9.22
C PRO A 43 -7.33 -11.64 -10.18
N PHE A 44 -8.59 -11.87 -9.83
CA PHE A 44 -9.68 -11.51 -10.72
C PHE A 44 -9.77 -9.99 -10.92
N LEU A 45 -9.75 -9.24 -9.82
CA LEU A 45 -9.86 -7.79 -9.89
C LEU A 45 -8.58 -7.16 -10.41
N MET A 46 -7.44 -7.76 -10.13
CA MET A 46 -6.17 -7.23 -10.63
C MET A 46 -6.07 -7.26 -12.15
N LYS A 47 -6.83 -8.12 -12.80
CA LYS A 47 -6.89 -8.10 -14.27
C LYS A 47 -7.47 -6.81 -14.81
N LYS A 48 -8.22 -6.10 -14.00
CA LYS A 48 -8.85 -4.82 -14.39
C LYS A 48 -7.99 -3.63 -14.02
N VAL A 49 -6.83 -3.86 -13.43
CA VAL A 49 -5.88 -2.80 -13.08
C VAL A 49 -4.82 -2.75 -14.18
N LYS A 50 -4.85 -1.67 -14.95
CA LYS A 50 -3.90 -1.50 -16.03
C LYS A 50 -2.54 -1.04 -15.51
N ASN A 51 -2.55 -0.20 -14.49
CA ASN A 51 -1.32 0.29 -13.90
C ASN A 51 -1.58 0.65 -12.44
N VAL A 52 -0.57 0.47 -11.61
CA VAL A 52 -0.63 0.82 -10.20
C VAL A 52 0.74 1.28 -9.75
N TYR A 53 0.77 2.42 -9.07
CA TYR A 53 2.02 2.88 -8.48
C TYR A 53 1.70 3.80 -7.31
N VAL A 54 2.71 4.05 -6.47
CA VAL A 54 2.57 4.89 -5.29
C VAL A 54 3.60 5.99 -5.38
N LYS A 55 3.16 7.20 -5.08
CA LYS A 55 4.06 8.35 -5.05
C LYS A 55 3.56 9.35 -4.01
N ASP A 56 4.47 9.75 -3.10
CA ASP A 56 4.20 10.79 -2.11
C ASP A 56 2.92 10.55 -1.32
N GLY A 57 2.76 9.29 -0.87
CA GLY A 57 1.63 8.93 -0.03
C GLY A 57 0.32 8.74 -0.76
N LYS A 58 0.35 8.71 -2.09
CA LYS A 58 -0.86 8.52 -2.90
C LYS A 58 -0.74 7.26 -3.73
N LEU A 59 -1.80 6.48 -3.73
CA LEU A 59 -1.89 5.29 -4.57
C LEU A 59 -2.57 5.67 -5.88
N PHE A 60 -1.86 5.51 -6.99
CA PHE A 60 -2.38 5.84 -8.31
C PHE A 60 -2.81 4.57 -9.00
N LEU A 61 -4.05 4.56 -9.47
CA LEU A 61 -4.64 3.39 -10.14
C LEU A 61 -5.17 3.78 -11.50
N LYS A 62 -4.78 3.04 -12.51
CA LYS A 62 -5.38 3.14 -13.82
C LYS A 62 -6.17 1.87 -14.07
N LEU A 63 -7.48 2.00 -14.20
CA LEU A 63 -8.38 0.85 -14.28
C LEU A 63 -9.01 0.78 -15.66
N THR A 64 -9.32 -0.45 -16.07
CA THR A 64 -9.94 -0.69 -17.38
C THR A 64 -11.46 -0.81 -17.29
N SER A 65 -11.99 -0.87 -16.06
CA SER A 65 -13.42 -1.09 -15.84
C SER A 65 -14.03 0.14 -15.15
N ALA A 66 -15.01 0.76 -15.78
CA ALA A 66 -15.69 1.91 -15.21
C ALA A 66 -16.46 1.55 -13.92
N PRO A 67 -17.20 0.43 -13.87
CA PRO A 67 -17.85 0.03 -12.63
C PRO A 67 -16.88 -0.21 -11.48
N PHE A 68 -15.74 -0.81 -11.77
CA PHE A 68 -14.73 -1.05 -10.75
C PHE A 68 -14.13 0.26 -10.26
N LYS A 69 -13.90 1.20 -11.19
CA LYS A 69 -13.38 2.51 -10.84
C LYS A 69 -14.34 3.24 -9.90
N GLU A 70 -15.64 3.16 -10.18
CA GLU A 70 -16.63 3.79 -9.33
C GLU A 70 -16.69 3.13 -7.96
N GLU A 71 -16.56 1.81 -7.92
CA GLU A 71 -16.55 1.08 -6.65
C GLU A 71 -15.36 1.52 -5.78
N ILE A 72 -14.19 1.62 -6.38
CA ILE A 72 -13.00 2.09 -5.66
C ILE A 72 -13.21 3.51 -5.13
N ARG A 73 -13.80 4.36 -5.98
CA ARG A 73 -14.06 5.74 -5.58
C ARG A 73 -14.95 5.81 -4.34
N MET A 74 -15.99 5.00 -4.32
CA MET A 74 -16.93 4.98 -3.20
C MET A 74 -16.32 4.44 -1.92
N GLN A 75 -15.35 3.54 -2.05
CA GLN A 75 -14.74 2.89 -0.89
C GLN A 75 -13.33 3.39 -0.62
N LYS A 76 -12.98 4.56 -1.12
CA LYS A 76 -11.63 5.09 -1.02
C LYS A 76 -11.13 5.16 0.42
N THR A 77 -11.92 5.71 1.32
CA THR A 77 -11.53 5.85 2.73
C THR A 77 -11.26 4.49 3.37
N LYS A 78 -12.14 3.54 3.09
CA LYS A 78 -11.98 2.18 3.61
C LYS A 78 -10.73 1.52 3.08
N LEU A 79 -10.47 1.69 1.79
CA LEU A 79 -9.28 1.12 1.16
C LEU A 79 -8.01 1.70 1.77
N ILE A 80 -7.95 3.01 1.94
CA ILE A 80 -6.80 3.66 2.56
C ILE A 80 -6.57 3.10 3.96
N SER A 81 -7.63 3.01 4.75
CA SER A 81 -7.53 2.48 6.11
C SER A 81 -7.02 1.04 6.12
N GLN A 82 -7.53 0.21 5.22
CA GLN A 82 -7.13 -1.19 5.14
C GLN A 82 -5.65 -1.33 4.74
N LEU A 83 -5.19 -0.53 3.79
CA LEU A 83 -3.80 -0.58 3.36
C LEU A 83 -2.85 -0.16 4.48
N ASN A 84 -3.15 0.96 5.13
CA ASN A 84 -2.31 1.44 6.22
C ASN A 84 -2.32 0.48 7.40
N SER A 85 -3.47 -0.09 7.70
CA SER A 85 -3.60 -1.04 8.80
C SER A 85 -2.82 -2.32 8.53
N ALA A 86 -2.89 -2.83 7.30
CA ALA A 86 -2.19 -4.06 6.93
C ALA A 86 -0.67 -3.89 6.99
N LEU A 87 -0.18 -2.67 6.74
CA LEU A 87 1.24 -2.38 6.76
C LEU A 87 1.70 -1.79 8.09
N ASP A 88 0.75 -1.54 9.00
CA ASP A 88 1.02 -0.93 10.29
C ASP A 88 1.75 0.41 10.11
N VAL A 89 1.28 1.21 9.20
CA VAL A 89 1.84 2.53 8.91
C VAL A 89 0.70 3.51 8.66
N ASP A 90 1.03 4.80 8.69
CA ASP A 90 0.10 5.85 8.33
C ASP A 90 0.70 6.61 7.14
N TYR A 91 0.88 5.90 6.04
CA TYR A 91 1.59 6.44 4.88
C TYR A 91 0.67 6.87 3.75
N ILE A 92 -0.33 6.04 3.43
CA ILE A 92 -1.23 6.34 2.31
C ILE A 92 -2.26 7.38 2.75
N LYS A 93 -2.32 8.47 2.02
CA LYS A 93 -3.23 9.57 2.33
C LYS A 93 -4.37 9.71 1.32
N ASP A 94 -4.19 9.18 0.12
CA ASP A 94 -5.21 9.32 -0.91
C ASP A 94 -5.06 8.21 -1.95
N VAL A 95 -6.13 8.01 -2.70
CA VAL A 95 -6.13 7.10 -3.86
C VAL A 95 -6.57 7.94 -5.05
N VAL A 96 -5.72 7.99 -6.08
CA VAL A 96 -5.99 8.77 -7.28
C VAL A 96 -6.37 7.81 -8.40
N LEU A 97 -7.53 8.04 -8.99
CA LEU A 97 -8.03 7.20 -10.10
C LEU A 97 -7.77 7.93 -11.41
N LEU A 98 -7.01 7.27 -12.27
CA LEU A 98 -6.61 7.85 -13.56
C LEU A 98 -7.56 7.48 -14.69
#